data_6b1ebd030aa5d71e634038bad3ca164f
#
_entry.id   6b1ebd030aa5d71e634038bad3ca164f
#
_cell.length_a   1.000
_cell.length_b   1.000
_cell.length_c   1.000
_cell.angle_alpha   90.00
_cell.angle_beta   90.00
_cell.angle_gamma   90.00
#
_symmetry.space_group_name_H-M   'P 1'
#
loop_
_entity.id
_entity.type
_entity.pdbx_description
1 polymer ?
#
loop_
_entity_poly.entity_id
_entity_poly.type
_entity_poly.pdbx_seq_one_letter_code
_entity_poly.pdbx_strand_id
1 'polypeptide(L)'
;ASDVYKSQEFATLAYLYTMTPPKHVKPLSNVYIMLCDIDCDREVSLTENASGRHFVKALEGWSRISDQLFIWDYGINFDNYLSPFPNFHILQDNIRLFHQHHAKMHFSQIAGSRGGDFAELRTYLVSKLMWNPEVNVDSLTHRFLKGYYGEAAPFLYSYMRMMEGALIGSGQRLWIYDSPVSHKNGMLKPALMRRYDRLFLSLIHISE
;
A
#
# COMPACT_ATOMS: atom_id res chain seq x y z
N ALA A 1 40.45 15.25 3.63
CA ALA A 1 39.06 15.67 3.95
C ALA A 1 38.02 15.12 2.97
N SER A 2 38.44 14.60 1.80
CA SER A 2 37.49 14.18 0.75
C SER A 2 36.90 12.77 0.91
N ASP A 3 37.50 11.88 1.67
CA ASP A 3 37.07 10.48 1.73
C ASP A 3 35.97 10.20 2.78
N VAL A 4 35.85 11.05 3.81
CA VAL A 4 34.83 10.90 4.83
C VAL A 4 33.41 11.12 4.28
N TYR A 5 33.27 11.99 3.27
CA TYR A 5 31.96 12.31 2.66
C TYR A 5 31.54 11.29 1.56
N LYS A 6 32.47 10.50 1.02
CA LYS A 6 32.16 9.52 -0.04
C LYS A 6 31.45 8.26 0.49
N SER A 7 31.55 8.00 1.80
CA SER A 7 30.88 6.88 2.46
C SER A 7 29.48 7.20 2.99
N GLN A 8 29.08 8.47 2.92
CA GLN A 8 27.77 8.90 3.38
C GLN A 8 26.74 8.80 2.25
N GLU A 9 25.59 8.24 2.56
CA GLU A 9 24.44 8.18 1.68
C GLU A 9 23.45 9.28 2.05
N PHE A 10 22.84 9.89 1.05
CA PHE A 10 21.86 10.95 1.21
C PHE A 10 20.57 10.57 0.49
N ALA A 11 19.42 10.86 1.09
CA ALA A 11 18.15 10.75 0.41
C ALA A 11 17.62 12.14 0.06
N THR A 12 17.09 12.30 -1.16
CA THR A 12 16.38 13.49 -1.59
C THR A 12 15.02 13.13 -2.16
N LEU A 13 14.01 13.97 -1.89
CA LEU A 13 12.64 13.72 -2.33
C LEU A 13 12.45 14.02 -3.81
N ALA A 14 11.88 13.07 -4.54
CA ALA A 14 11.23 13.28 -5.83
C ALA A 14 9.72 13.25 -5.59
N TYR A 15 9.14 14.42 -5.34
CA TYR A 15 7.80 14.57 -4.78
C TYR A 15 7.07 15.73 -5.46
N LEU A 16 5.79 15.54 -5.80
CA LEU A 16 4.96 16.52 -6.49
C LEU A 16 5.68 17.11 -7.73
N TYR A 17 6.02 18.39 -7.71
CA TYR A 17 6.66 19.08 -8.84
C TYR A 17 8.09 18.60 -9.15
N THR A 18 8.78 17.95 -8.20
CA THR A 18 10.11 17.35 -8.43
C THR A 18 10.06 15.87 -8.80
N MET A 19 8.87 15.27 -8.91
CA MET A 19 8.69 13.85 -9.23
C MET A 19 9.31 13.49 -10.58
N THR A 20 9.17 14.35 -11.60
CA THR A 20 9.71 14.12 -12.94
C THR A 20 11.25 14.20 -12.93
N PRO A 21 11.96 13.17 -13.43
CA PRO A 21 13.42 13.19 -13.46
C PRO A 21 13.97 14.31 -14.36
N PRO A 22 15.16 14.84 -14.05
CA PRO A 22 15.81 15.88 -14.85
C PRO A 22 16.28 15.32 -16.19
N LYS A 23 16.37 16.20 -17.20
CA LYS A 23 16.77 15.83 -18.57
C LYS A 23 18.28 15.77 -18.78
N HIS A 24 19.05 16.55 -18.03
CA HIS A 24 20.46 16.84 -18.36
C HIS A 24 21.45 16.54 -17.22
N VAL A 25 20.97 16.14 -16.06
CA VAL A 25 21.79 15.82 -14.91
C VAL A 25 21.47 14.40 -14.40
N LYS A 26 22.45 13.78 -13.76
CA LYS A 26 22.27 12.51 -13.07
C LYS A 26 22.61 12.68 -11.60
N PRO A 27 21.93 11.97 -10.70
CA PRO A 27 22.31 11.94 -9.29
C PRO A 27 23.73 11.35 -9.12
N LEU A 28 24.41 11.74 -8.07
CA LEU A 28 25.64 11.06 -7.63
C LEU A 28 25.28 9.66 -7.11
N SER A 29 26.25 8.74 -7.15
CA SER A 29 26.04 7.34 -6.78
C SER A 29 25.68 7.11 -5.32
N ASN A 30 25.92 8.09 -4.45
CA ASN A 30 25.57 8.08 -3.03
C ASN A 30 24.26 8.85 -2.71
N VAL A 31 23.50 9.24 -3.73
CA VAL A 31 22.22 9.96 -3.55
C VAL A 31 21.06 9.05 -3.89
N TYR A 32 20.26 8.73 -2.89
CA TYR A 32 18.98 8.03 -3.03
C TYR A 32 17.86 8.97 -3.45
N ILE A 33 17.18 8.61 -4.50
CA ILE A 33 16.00 9.35 -4.97
C ILE A 33 14.76 8.76 -4.32
N MET A 34 14.21 9.46 -3.32
CA MET A 34 13.01 9.05 -2.62
C MET A 34 11.78 9.48 -3.42
N LEU A 35 11.25 8.58 -4.22
CA LEU A 35 10.09 8.79 -5.08
C LEU A 35 8.80 8.48 -4.31
N CYS A 36 7.88 9.45 -4.28
CA CYS A 36 6.65 9.40 -3.49
C CYS A 36 5.43 9.23 -4.39
N ASP A 37 4.53 8.32 -4.04
CA ASP A 37 3.30 8.03 -4.80
C ASP A 37 2.02 8.58 -4.17
N ILE A 38 2.14 9.66 -3.38
CA ILE A 38 1.06 10.24 -2.56
C ILE A 38 -0.23 10.52 -3.33
N ASP A 39 -0.13 10.99 -4.57
CA ASP A 39 -1.30 11.37 -5.40
C ASP A 39 -1.98 10.17 -6.09
N CYS A 40 -1.45 8.96 -5.90
CA CYS A 40 -2.02 7.78 -6.51
C CYS A 40 -3.20 7.23 -5.70
N ASP A 41 -4.24 6.76 -6.40
CA ASP A 41 -5.34 6.03 -5.79
C ASP A 41 -4.94 4.58 -5.50
N ARG A 42 -5.67 3.92 -4.61
CA ARG A 42 -5.31 2.60 -4.06
C ARG A 42 -6.36 1.51 -4.31
N GLU A 43 -7.34 1.76 -5.17
CA GLU A 43 -8.38 0.77 -5.53
C GLU A 43 -7.89 -0.31 -6.50
N VAL A 44 -6.90 0.03 -7.34
CA VAL A 44 -6.21 -0.89 -8.26
C VAL A 44 -4.71 -0.61 -8.25
N SER A 45 -3.91 -1.49 -8.85
CA SER A 45 -2.45 -1.35 -8.87
C SER A 45 -2.02 -0.08 -9.62
N LEU A 46 -0.81 0.42 -9.32
CA LEU A 46 -0.27 1.65 -9.91
C LEU A 46 -0.20 1.61 -11.44
N THR A 47 0.00 0.42 -12.01
CA THR A 47 0.04 0.22 -13.48
C THR A 47 -1.33 0.26 -14.14
N GLU A 48 -2.38 -0.09 -13.41
CA GLU A 48 -3.76 -0.12 -13.89
C GLU A 48 -4.50 1.18 -13.59
N ASN A 49 -3.99 1.96 -12.65
CA ASN A 49 -4.62 3.17 -12.15
C ASN A 49 -4.26 4.38 -13.02
N ALA A 50 -5.29 5.16 -13.38
CA ALA A 50 -5.08 6.41 -14.14
C ALA A 50 -4.24 7.43 -13.36
N SER A 51 -4.39 7.50 -12.02
CA SER A 51 -3.60 8.38 -11.16
C SER A 51 -2.14 7.90 -11.03
N GLY A 52 -1.89 6.60 -11.17
CA GLY A 52 -0.55 6.01 -11.11
C GLY A 52 0.34 6.30 -12.32
N ARG A 53 -0.22 6.69 -13.46
CA ARG A 53 0.54 6.85 -14.72
C ARG A 53 1.72 7.83 -14.61
N HIS A 54 1.54 8.94 -13.90
CA HIS A 54 2.61 9.92 -13.73
C HIS A 54 3.73 9.37 -12.86
N PHE A 55 3.37 8.69 -11.77
CA PHE A 55 4.32 8.04 -10.89
C PHE A 55 5.09 6.92 -11.62
N VAL A 56 4.42 6.02 -12.32
CA VAL A 56 5.04 4.93 -13.08
C VAL A 56 6.03 5.48 -14.12
N LYS A 57 5.63 6.52 -14.85
CA LYS A 57 6.51 7.20 -15.81
C LYS A 57 7.73 7.84 -15.13
N ALA A 58 7.53 8.42 -13.95
CA ALA A 58 8.64 8.98 -13.16
C ALA A 58 9.58 7.87 -12.66
N LEU A 59 9.03 6.77 -12.14
CA LEU A 59 9.78 5.59 -11.71
C LEU A 59 10.65 5.02 -12.83
N GLU A 60 10.07 4.81 -14.02
CA GLU A 60 10.81 4.41 -15.22
C GLU A 60 11.92 5.39 -15.58
N GLY A 61 11.63 6.68 -15.51
CA GLY A 61 12.59 7.72 -15.86
C GLY A 61 13.76 7.80 -14.87
N TRP A 62 13.48 7.73 -13.59
CA TRP A 62 14.49 7.73 -12.54
C TRP A 62 15.36 6.46 -12.57
N SER A 63 14.75 5.28 -12.80
CA SER A 63 15.49 4.01 -12.91
C SER A 63 16.49 3.96 -14.06
N ARG A 64 16.34 4.82 -15.08
CA ARG A 64 17.33 4.94 -16.20
C ARG A 64 18.54 5.78 -15.83
N ILE A 65 18.47 6.62 -14.83
CA ILE A 65 19.54 7.59 -14.49
C ILE A 65 20.09 7.42 -13.08
N SER A 66 19.49 6.57 -12.25
CA SER A 66 19.92 6.26 -10.89
C SER A 66 19.66 4.81 -10.55
N ASP A 67 20.63 4.15 -9.94
CA ASP A 67 20.50 2.82 -9.33
C ASP A 67 20.15 2.90 -7.83
N GLN A 68 19.91 4.09 -7.31
CA GLN A 68 19.64 4.36 -5.90
C GLN A 68 18.21 4.91 -5.75
N LEU A 69 17.20 4.04 -5.99
CA LEU A 69 15.82 4.39 -5.79
C LEU A 69 15.34 3.98 -4.39
N PHE A 70 14.60 4.88 -3.79
CA PHE A 70 13.92 4.71 -2.52
C PHE A 70 12.44 5.06 -2.73
N ILE A 71 11.53 4.13 -2.44
CA ILE A 71 10.10 4.37 -2.60
C ILE A 71 9.51 4.83 -1.27
N TRP A 72 8.72 5.89 -1.32
CA TRP A 72 7.82 6.26 -0.24
C TRP A 72 6.38 6.01 -0.69
N ASP A 73 5.82 4.92 -0.19
CA ASP A 73 4.46 4.47 -0.48
C ASP A 73 3.51 4.79 0.70
N TYR A 74 2.24 4.99 0.38
CA TYR A 74 1.18 5.38 1.32
C TYR A 74 0.05 4.35 1.27
N GLY A 75 -0.19 3.65 2.35
CA GLY A 75 -1.08 2.50 2.34
C GLY A 75 -2.24 2.53 3.34
N ILE A 76 -2.58 3.70 3.89
CA ILE A 76 -3.69 3.90 4.84
C ILE A 76 -4.45 5.20 4.56
N ASN A 77 -5.60 5.38 5.19
CA ASN A 77 -6.32 6.66 5.18
C ASN A 77 -5.75 7.57 6.28
N PHE A 78 -5.23 8.75 5.91
CA PHE A 78 -4.63 9.71 6.86
C PHE A 78 -5.63 10.65 7.51
N ASP A 79 -6.80 10.85 6.91
CA ASP A 79 -7.87 11.65 7.52
C ASP A 79 -8.64 10.86 8.59
N ASN A 80 -8.70 9.52 8.43
CA ASN A 80 -9.37 8.64 9.38
C ASN A 80 -8.71 7.27 9.42
N TYR A 81 -7.78 7.07 10.34
CA TYR A 81 -7.03 5.81 10.51
C TYR A 81 -7.90 4.59 10.85
N LEU A 82 -9.12 4.79 11.35
CA LEU A 82 -10.07 3.71 11.64
C LEU A 82 -10.97 3.38 10.45
N SER A 83 -10.92 4.19 9.38
CA SER A 83 -11.69 3.92 8.17
C SER A 83 -11.18 2.67 7.46
N PRO A 84 -12.06 1.78 6.99
CA PRO A 84 -11.66 0.68 6.16
C PRO A 84 -10.87 1.15 4.93
N PHE A 85 -9.72 0.51 4.69
CA PHE A 85 -8.84 0.83 3.57
C PHE A 85 -8.39 -0.46 2.85
N PRO A 86 -9.30 -1.10 2.08
CA PRO A 86 -9.13 -2.44 1.51
C PRO A 86 -8.22 -2.44 0.28
N ASN A 87 -6.92 -2.23 0.50
CA ASN A 87 -5.89 -2.18 -0.55
C ASN A 87 -4.94 -3.39 -0.55
N PHE A 88 -5.29 -4.50 0.11
CA PHE A 88 -4.40 -5.66 0.23
C PHE A 88 -4.09 -6.33 -1.10
N HIS A 89 -5.04 -6.31 -2.02
CA HIS A 89 -4.94 -6.94 -3.35
C HIS A 89 -3.90 -6.26 -4.27
N ILE A 90 -3.54 -5.00 -4.02
CA ILE A 90 -2.56 -4.27 -4.84
C ILE A 90 -1.12 -4.32 -4.30
N LEU A 91 -0.92 -4.72 -3.03
CA LEU A 91 0.38 -4.62 -2.35
C LEU A 91 1.48 -5.37 -3.11
N GLN A 92 1.20 -6.59 -3.56
CA GLN A 92 2.19 -7.42 -4.25
C GLN A 92 2.58 -6.83 -5.60
N ASP A 93 1.61 -6.41 -6.40
CA ASP A 93 1.88 -5.88 -7.73
C ASP A 93 2.65 -4.58 -7.68
N ASN A 94 2.32 -3.70 -6.73
CA ASN A 94 3.06 -2.46 -6.53
C ASN A 94 4.51 -2.72 -6.06
N ILE A 95 4.72 -3.62 -5.10
CA ILE A 95 6.07 -3.94 -4.62
C ILE A 95 6.89 -4.65 -5.70
N ARG A 96 6.29 -5.53 -6.51
CA ARG A 96 6.94 -6.10 -7.69
C ARG A 96 7.37 -5.03 -8.70
N LEU A 97 6.49 -4.06 -8.96
CA LEU A 97 6.82 -2.93 -9.83
C LEU A 97 8.05 -2.16 -9.30
N PHE A 98 8.10 -1.87 -8.01
CA PHE A 98 9.24 -1.18 -7.41
C PHE A 98 10.52 -2.00 -7.53
N HIS A 99 10.45 -3.30 -7.26
CA HIS A 99 11.58 -4.22 -7.40
C HIS A 99 12.09 -4.33 -8.85
N GLN A 100 11.19 -4.40 -9.83
CA GLN A 100 11.53 -4.43 -11.26
C GLN A 100 12.27 -3.17 -11.72
N HIS A 101 12.02 -2.04 -11.06
CA HIS A 101 12.71 -0.77 -11.32
C HIS A 101 13.89 -0.51 -10.36
N HIS A 102 14.44 -1.56 -9.76
CA HIS A 102 15.65 -1.52 -8.95
C HIS A 102 15.57 -0.66 -7.69
N ALA A 103 14.34 -0.49 -7.12
CA ALA A 103 14.20 0.16 -5.82
C ALA A 103 14.94 -0.65 -4.75
N LYS A 104 15.90 -0.02 -4.09
CA LYS A 104 16.74 -0.63 -3.05
C LYS A 104 16.18 -0.45 -1.66
N MET A 105 15.39 0.61 -1.47
CA MET A 105 14.74 0.91 -0.21
C MET A 105 13.27 1.21 -0.43
N HIS A 106 12.47 0.85 0.57
CA HIS A 106 11.05 1.11 0.58
C HIS A 106 10.61 1.55 1.98
N PHE A 107 10.02 2.72 2.07
CA PHE A 107 9.30 3.20 3.24
C PHE A 107 7.81 3.15 2.96
N SER A 108 7.12 2.22 3.59
CA SER A 108 5.67 2.11 3.48
C SER A 108 5.03 2.81 4.67
N GLN A 109 4.36 3.93 4.42
CA GLN A 109 3.64 4.67 5.44
C GLN A 109 2.26 4.03 5.64
N ILE A 110 2.24 2.97 6.45
CA ILE A 110 1.08 2.09 6.70
C ILE A 110 0.69 1.98 8.17
N ALA A 111 1.53 2.49 9.06
CA ALA A 111 1.26 2.53 10.49
C ALA A 111 0.53 3.84 10.82
N GLY A 112 -0.76 3.74 11.06
CA GLY A 112 -1.57 4.84 11.57
C GLY A 112 -1.61 4.81 13.10
N SER A 113 -2.81 4.80 13.67
CA SER A 113 -3.02 4.61 15.09
C SER A 113 -3.11 3.11 15.43
N ARG A 114 -2.84 2.79 16.71
CA ARG A 114 -3.10 1.46 17.27
C ARG A 114 -4.57 1.10 17.06
N GLY A 115 -4.84 -0.09 16.53
CA GLY A 115 -6.19 -0.53 16.21
C GLY A 115 -6.75 0.02 14.89
N GLY A 116 -5.90 0.57 14.02
CA GLY A 116 -6.28 0.91 12.64
C GLY A 116 -6.64 -0.34 11.82
N ASP A 117 -7.31 -0.12 10.69
CA ASP A 117 -7.85 -1.18 9.82
C ASP A 117 -6.80 -2.23 9.43
N PHE A 118 -6.85 -3.40 10.07
CA PHE A 118 -5.90 -4.51 9.88
C PHE A 118 -4.41 -4.09 9.88
N ALA A 119 -4.04 -3.15 10.74
CA ALA A 119 -2.70 -2.54 10.77
C ALA A 119 -1.60 -3.60 10.90
N GLU A 120 -1.79 -4.60 11.76
CA GLU A 120 -0.84 -5.69 12.00
C GLU A 120 -0.69 -6.60 10.78
N LEU A 121 -1.80 -6.97 10.13
CA LEU A 121 -1.78 -7.77 8.91
C LEU A 121 -1.09 -7.00 7.78
N ARG A 122 -1.42 -5.72 7.60
CA ARG A 122 -0.81 -4.87 6.57
C ARG A 122 0.71 -4.78 6.76
N THR A 123 1.14 -4.51 7.97
CA THR A 123 2.58 -4.48 8.33
C THR A 123 3.25 -5.82 8.05
N TYR A 124 2.61 -6.93 8.43
CA TYR A 124 3.13 -8.28 8.19
C TYR A 124 3.30 -8.57 6.69
N LEU A 125 2.26 -8.31 5.90
CA LEU A 125 2.29 -8.59 4.45
C LEU A 125 3.31 -7.71 3.74
N VAL A 126 3.33 -6.41 4.00
CA VAL A 126 4.30 -5.49 3.38
C VAL A 126 5.73 -5.90 3.74
N SER A 127 6.02 -6.22 5.01
CA SER A 127 7.35 -6.66 5.43
C SER A 127 7.79 -7.94 4.70
N LYS A 128 6.86 -8.91 4.51
CA LYS A 128 7.16 -10.13 3.76
C LYS A 128 7.40 -9.88 2.28
N LEU A 129 6.61 -9.00 1.68
CA LEU A 129 6.74 -8.62 0.28
C LEU A 129 8.01 -7.81 0.00
N MET A 130 8.40 -6.92 0.92
CA MET A 130 9.66 -6.17 0.82
C MET A 130 10.88 -7.10 0.87
N TRP A 131 10.78 -8.21 1.62
CA TRP A 131 11.83 -9.23 1.66
C TRP A 131 11.84 -10.12 0.42
N ASN A 132 10.67 -10.57 -0.01
CA ASN A 132 10.49 -11.40 -1.20
C ASN A 132 9.15 -11.08 -1.87
N PRO A 133 9.15 -10.35 -3.00
CA PRO A 133 7.91 -9.96 -3.70
C PRO A 133 7.16 -11.14 -4.34
N GLU A 134 7.77 -12.34 -4.41
CA GLU A 134 7.18 -13.53 -5.05
C GLU A 134 6.49 -14.48 -4.05
N VAL A 135 6.34 -14.08 -2.79
CA VAL A 135 5.60 -14.89 -1.82
C VAL A 135 4.12 -14.99 -2.15
N ASN A 136 3.49 -16.10 -1.78
CA ASN A 136 2.06 -16.25 -1.92
C ASN A 136 1.34 -15.45 -0.82
N VAL A 137 0.80 -14.28 -1.20
CA VAL A 137 0.14 -13.34 -0.29
C VAL A 137 -1.11 -13.94 0.34
N ASP A 138 -1.87 -14.72 -0.41
CA ASP A 138 -3.09 -15.35 0.10
C ASP A 138 -2.78 -16.36 1.22
N SER A 139 -1.79 -17.21 1.01
CA SER A 139 -1.29 -18.13 2.04
C SER A 139 -0.76 -17.40 3.28
N LEU A 140 -0.06 -16.27 3.10
CA LEU A 140 0.42 -15.44 4.19
C LEU A 140 -0.74 -14.82 4.97
N THR A 141 -1.74 -14.32 4.27
CA THR A 141 -2.95 -13.74 4.86
C THR A 141 -3.70 -14.77 5.70
N HIS A 142 -3.97 -15.95 5.16
CA HIS A 142 -4.61 -17.04 5.89
C HIS A 142 -3.81 -17.43 7.13
N ARG A 143 -2.50 -17.59 7.00
CA ARG A 143 -1.63 -17.95 8.13
C ARG A 143 -1.63 -16.89 9.21
N PHE A 144 -1.55 -15.61 8.83
CA PHE A 144 -1.60 -14.51 9.79
C PHE A 144 -2.95 -14.45 10.51
N LEU A 145 -4.05 -14.48 9.75
CA LEU A 145 -5.39 -14.40 10.33
C LEU A 145 -5.64 -15.57 11.30
N LYS A 146 -5.26 -16.80 10.93
CA LYS A 146 -5.40 -17.97 11.80
C LYS A 146 -4.56 -17.85 13.06
N GLY A 147 -3.30 -17.39 12.95
CA GLY A 147 -2.41 -17.25 14.09
C GLY A 147 -2.77 -16.10 15.04
N TYR A 148 -3.29 -15.00 14.48
CA TYR A 148 -3.57 -13.78 15.24
C TYR A 148 -5.01 -13.72 15.78
N TYR A 149 -5.98 -14.19 14.98
CA TYR A 149 -7.40 -14.11 15.29
C TYR A 149 -8.06 -15.48 15.56
N GLY A 150 -7.32 -16.58 15.48
CA GLY A 150 -7.81 -17.92 15.80
C GLY A 150 -9.01 -18.32 14.94
N GLU A 151 -10.11 -18.72 15.59
CA GLU A 151 -11.33 -19.19 14.92
C GLU A 151 -12.10 -18.07 14.21
N ALA A 152 -11.82 -16.80 14.50
CA ALA A 152 -12.37 -15.66 13.78
C ALA A 152 -11.82 -15.49 12.35
N ALA A 153 -10.69 -16.11 12.05
CA ALA A 153 -9.97 -15.94 10.79
C ALA A 153 -10.82 -16.09 9.51
N PRO A 154 -11.67 -17.14 9.35
CA PRO A 154 -12.46 -17.30 8.11
C PRO A 154 -13.46 -16.16 7.89
N PHE A 155 -14.05 -15.62 8.95
CA PHE A 155 -15.01 -14.52 8.88
C PHE A 155 -14.31 -13.20 8.51
N LEU A 156 -13.16 -12.93 9.12
CA LEU A 156 -12.34 -11.76 8.82
C LEU A 156 -11.80 -11.81 7.39
N TYR A 157 -11.35 -12.97 6.92
CA TYR A 157 -10.95 -13.16 5.53
C TYR A 157 -12.12 -12.88 4.58
N SER A 158 -13.30 -13.42 4.87
CA SER A 158 -14.52 -13.20 4.09
C SER A 158 -14.91 -11.71 4.06
N TYR A 159 -14.81 -11.03 5.20
CA TYR A 159 -15.03 -9.59 5.32
C TYR A 159 -14.05 -8.80 4.42
N MET A 160 -12.76 -9.07 4.50
CA MET A 160 -11.73 -8.42 3.68
C MET A 160 -12.02 -8.60 2.18
N ARG A 161 -12.22 -9.84 1.73
CA ARG A 161 -12.49 -10.15 0.31
C ARG A 161 -13.78 -9.52 -0.20
N MET A 162 -14.82 -9.48 0.65
CA MET A 162 -16.08 -8.83 0.30
C MET A 162 -15.92 -7.32 0.14
N MET A 163 -15.13 -6.69 1.00
CA MET A 163 -14.90 -5.24 0.96
C MET A 163 -14.05 -4.85 -0.25
N GLU A 164 -12.96 -5.58 -0.51
CA GLU A 164 -12.13 -5.41 -1.72
C GLU A 164 -12.97 -5.55 -3.00
N GLY A 165 -13.74 -6.64 -3.10
CA GLY A 165 -14.60 -6.87 -4.26
C GLY A 165 -15.66 -5.77 -4.43
N ALA A 166 -16.19 -5.23 -3.34
CA ALA A 166 -17.14 -4.14 -3.38
C ALA A 166 -16.51 -2.81 -3.79
N LEU A 167 -15.28 -2.54 -3.36
CA LEU A 167 -14.51 -1.37 -3.79
C LEU A 167 -14.27 -1.43 -5.30
N ILE A 168 -13.66 -2.49 -5.77
CA ILE A 168 -13.36 -2.71 -7.20
C ILE A 168 -14.63 -2.63 -8.04
N GLY A 169 -15.68 -3.34 -7.62
CA GLY A 169 -16.97 -3.37 -8.33
C GLY A 169 -17.73 -2.04 -8.33
N SER A 170 -17.39 -1.10 -7.44
CA SER A 170 -18.00 0.23 -7.41
C SER A 170 -17.37 1.20 -8.39
N GLY A 171 -16.13 0.94 -8.83
CA GLY A 171 -15.33 1.86 -9.63
C GLY A 171 -14.98 3.16 -8.91
N GLN A 172 -15.14 3.21 -7.59
CA GLN A 172 -14.78 4.38 -6.79
C GLN A 172 -13.29 4.36 -6.48
N ARG A 173 -12.68 5.54 -6.54
CA ARG A 173 -11.28 5.69 -6.10
C ARG A 173 -11.14 5.41 -4.60
N LEU A 174 -9.98 4.92 -4.19
CA LEU A 174 -9.58 4.80 -2.80
C LEU A 174 -8.38 5.72 -2.56
N TRP A 175 -8.63 6.87 -1.95
CA TRP A 175 -7.61 7.88 -1.73
C TRP A 175 -7.24 8.00 -0.26
N ILE A 176 -5.99 8.37 0.00
CA ILE A 176 -5.43 8.44 1.36
C ILE A 176 -6.01 9.57 2.22
N TYR A 177 -6.67 10.57 1.63
CA TYR A 177 -7.39 11.65 2.30
C TYR A 177 -8.89 11.55 2.04
N ASP A 178 -9.45 10.35 2.17
CA ASP A 178 -10.83 10.08 1.83
C ASP A 178 -11.71 9.95 3.08
N SER A 179 -12.99 10.24 2.92
CA SER A 179 -13.98 10.07 3.98
C SER A 179 -14.75 8.76 3.79
N PRO A 180 -15.10 8.05 4.87
CA PRO A 180 -16.03 6.91 4.79
C PRO A 180 -17.34 7.25 4.07
N VAL A 181 -17.78 8.51 4.15
CA VAL A 181 -19.01 8.99 3.47
C VAL A 181 -18.90 8.94 1.95
N SER A 182 -17.69 9.10 1.39
CA SER A 182 -17.45 8.97 -0.05
C SER A 182 -17.84 7.59 -0.57
N HIS A 183 -17.73 6.57 0.27
CA HIS A 183 -18.00 5.17 -0.06
C HIS A 183 -19.41 4.69 0.31
N LYS A 184 -20.31 5.58 0.75
CA LYS A 184 -21.68 5.23 1.19
C LYS A 184 -22.53 4.54 0.12
N ASN A 185 -22.22 4.76 -1.15
CA ASN A 185 -22.90 4.13 -2.29
C ASN A 185 -22.07 3.00 -2.94
N GLY A 186 -20.86 2.75 -2.46
CA GLY A 186 -19.94 1.71 -2.89
C GLY A 186 -19.78 0.62 -1.84
N MET A 187 -18.52 0.46 -1.37
CA MET A 187 -18.17 -0.59 -0.41
C MET A 187 -18.88 -0.44 0.97
N LEU A 188 -19.31 0.75 1.34
CA LEU A 188 -20.02 1.02 2.59
C LEU A 188 -21.54 1.24 2.40
N LYS A 189 -22.12 0.79 1.28
CA LYS A 189 -23.58 0.89 1.08
C LYS A 189 -24.35 0.05 2.13
N PRO A 190 -25.56 0.47 2.53
CA PRO A 190 -26.31 -0.17 3.62
C PRO A 190 -26.52 -1.68 3.48
N ALA A 191 -26.67 -2.16 2.24
CA ALA A 191 -26.84 -3.60 1.99
C ALA A 191 -25.56 -4.40 2.31
N LEU A 192 -24.38 -3.84 2.03
CA LEU A 192 -23.08 -4.45 2.37
C LEU A 192 -22.79 -4.32 3.87
N MET A 193 -23.06 -3.17 4.46
CA MET A 193 -22.89 -2.98 5.91
C MET A 193 -23.65 -4.06 6.70
N ARG A 194 -24.91 -4.35 6.35
CA ARG A 194 -25.67 -5.47 6.97
C ARG A 194 -25.02 -6.86 6.75
N ARG A 195 -24.25 -7.04 5.68
CA ARG A 195 -23.51 -8.30 5.45
C ARG A 195 -22.25 -8.35 6.29
N TYR A 196 -21.54 -7.23 6.45
CA TYR A 196 -20.40 -7.12 7.35
C TYR A 196 -20.81 -7.37 8.79
N ASP A 197 -21.88 -6.75 9.25
CA ASP A 197 -22.42 -6.96 10.60
C ASP A 197 -22.70 -8.44 10.88
N ARG A 198 -23.29 -9.17 9.92
CA ARG A 198 -23.53 -10.61 10.08
C ARG A 198 -22.25 -11.42 10.24
N LEU A 199 -21.18 -11.05 9.53
CA LEU A 199 -19.87 -11.71 9.70
C LEU A 199 -19.33 -11.45 11.10
N PHE A 200 -19.41 -10.21 11.59
CA PHE A 200 -18.94 -9.87 12.94
C PHE A 200 -19.82 -10.49 14.04
N LEU A 201 -21.13 -10.52 13.88
CA LEU A 201 -22.02 -11.22 14.82
C LEU A 201 -21.72 -12.71 14.92
N SER A 202 -21.33 -13.34 13.80
CA SER A 202 -20.90 -14.73 13.82
C SER A 202 -19.61 -14.99 14.62
N LEU A 203 -18.77 -13.94 14.82
CA LEU A 203 -17.57 -14.04 15.66
C LEU A 203 -17.90 -14.12 17.16
N ILE A 204 -18.96 -13.48 17.59
CA ILE A 204 -19.36 -13.43 19.02
C ILE A 204 -19.76 -14.83 19.50
N HIS A 205 -20.37 -15.64 18.65
CA HIS A 205 -20.80 -17.00 18.98
C HIS A 205 -19.67 -18.05 18.97
N ILE A 206 -18.45 -17.69 18.59
CA ILE A 206 -17.29 -18.60 18.63
C ILE A 206 -16.62 -18.62 20.00
N SER A 207 -16.86 -17.58 20.81
CA SER A 207 -16.25 -17.41 22.14
C SER A 207 -17.07 -18.01 23.28
N GLU A 208 -18.25 -18.59 23.02
CA GLU A 208 -19.08 -19.36 23.93
C GLU A 208 -18.89 -20.87 23.73
#